data_0a90ee7143b4f65b73596de597eb1a70
#
_entry.id   0a90ee7143b4f65b73596de597eb1a70
#
_cell.length_a   1.000
_cell.length_b   1.000
_cell.length_c   1.000
_cell.angle_alpha   90.00
_cell.angle_beta   90.00
_cell.angle_gamma   90.00
#
_symmetry.space_group_name_H-M   'P 1'
#
loop_
_entity.id
_entity.type
_entity.pdbx_description
1 polymer ?
#
loop_
_entity_poly.entity_id
_entity_poly.type
_entity_poly.pdbx_seq_one_letter_code
_entity_poly.pdbx_strand_id
1 'polypeptide(L)'
;MSVGTIVTVVLLMTVLILGLVMVRTIFKSQTENINAIDDSVKSEISKLFAEDDSKRVVAFPASGEVVIRKGTDNTGFGISIRNNREEGYYFGYETAFEDSNCAVTPEDAMDLMDIGSTLSGRYINSGEMIDSPIVVRLGVPEDFPICRLRYKITVKYSSQENALSSPIGIHDTLYMDLNIKSE
;
A
#
# COMPACT_ATOMS: atom_id res chain seq x y z
N MET A 1 -6.71 -25.41 50.90
CA MET A 1 -6.36 -25.53 49.44
C MET A 1 -5.29 -26.60 49.32
N SER A 2 -5.43 -27.50 48.37
CA SER A 2 -4.43 -28.54 48.17
C SER A 2 -3.19 -27.94 47.46
N VAL A 3 -2.00 -28.42 47.80
CA VAL A 3 -0.74 -28.01 47.19
C VAL A 3 -0.80 -28.11 45.66
N GLY A 4 -1.51 -29.13 45.13
CA GLY A 4 -1.73 -29.34 43.71
C GLY A 4 -2.46 -28.18 43.04
N THR A 5 -3.45 -27.56 43.69
CA THR A 5 -4.20 -26.41 43.15
C THR A 5 -3.33 -25.19 42.99
N ILE A 6 -2.40 -24.95 43.93
CA ILE A 6 -1.47 -23.79 43.89
C ILE A 6 -0.48 -23.98 42.73
N VAL A 7 0.06 -25.17 42.54
CA VAL A 7 1.00 -25.50 41.46
C VAL A 7 0.33 -25.31 40.10
N THR A 8 -0.93 -25.76 39.93
CA THR A 8 -1.68 -25.62 38.68
C THR A 8 -1.94 -24.15 38.33
N VAL A 9 -2.33 -23.33 39.32
CA VAL A 9 -2.55 -21.89 39.09
C VAL A 9 -1.28 -21.18 38.68
N VAL A 10 -0.15 -21.48 39.35
CA VAL A 10 1.16 -20.88 39.00
C VAL A 10 1.57 -21.27 37.58
N LEU A 11 1.40 -22.56 37.20
CA LEU A 11 1.70 -23.01 35.83
C LEU A 11 0.83 -22.32 34.78
N LEU A 12 -0.47 -22.18 35.04
CA LEU A 12 -1.37 -21.47 34.12
C LEU A 12 -0.99 -20.00 33.96
N MET A 13 -0.62 -19.31 35.05
CA MET A 13 -0.15 -17.91 34.99
C MET A 13 1.13 -17.77 34.19
N THR A 14 2.11 -18.68 34.39
CA THR A 14 3.39 -18.61 33.66
C THR A 14 3.18 -18.85 32.15
N VAL A 15 2.36 -19.81 31.75
CA VAL A 15 2.04 -20.08 30.35
C VAL A 15 1.30 -18.88 29.72
N LEU A 16 0.39 -18.25 30.45
CA LEU A 16 -0.37 -17.08 29.98
C LEU A 16 0.58 -15.88 29.76
N ILE A 17 1.50 -15.62 30.68
CA ILE A 17 2.49 -14.53 30.57
C ILE A 17 3.42 -14.80 29.37
N LEU A 18 3.93 -16.03 29.21
CA LEU A 18 4.77 -16.39 28.07
C LEU A 18 4.05 -16.25 26.73
N GLY A 19 2.78 -16.66 26.67
CA GLY A 19 1.94 -16.47 25.49
C GLY A 19 1.76 -15.01 25.13
N LEU A 20 1.49 -14.15 26.13
CA LEU A 20 1.32 -12.70 25.94
C LEU A 20 2.62 -12.01 25.47
N VAL A 21 3.78 -12.41 26.02
CA VAL A 21 5.08 -11.92 25.60
C VAL A 21 5.38 -12.34 24.14
N MET A 22 5.09 -13.59 23.78
CA MET A 22 5.31 -14.10 22.43
C MET A 22 4.45 -13.34 21.40
N VAL A 23 3.17 -13.17 21.68
CA VAL A 23 2.25 -12.38 20.83
C VAL A 23 2.77 -10.96 20.67
N ARG A 24 3.14 -10.29 21.76
CA ARG A 24 3.65 -8.92 21.73
C ARG A 24 4.95 -8.80 20.91
N THR A 25 5.84 -9.80 21.00
CA THR A 25 7.10 -9.83 20.24
C THR A 25 6.85 -9.97 18.74
N ILE A 26 5.89 -10.83 18.33
CA ILE A 26 5.51 -11.00 16.93
C ILE A 26 4.93 -9.70 16.36
N PHE A 27 3.98 -9.08 17.07
CA PHE A 27 3.40 -7.80 16.63
C PHE A 27 4.42 -6.67 16.55
N LYS A 28 5.34 -6.57 17.52
CA LYS A 28 6.40 -5.56 17.49
C LYS A 28 7.34 -5.74 16.29
N SER A 29 7.76 -6.97 16.02
CA SER A 29 8.63 -7.29 14.89
C SER A 29 7.98 -6.97 13.54
N GLN A 30 6.67 -7.21 13.39
CA GLN A 30 5.94 -6.85 12.18
C GLN A 30 5.83 -5.33 12.02
N THR A 31 5.59 -4.59 13.09
CA THR A 31 5.50 -3.13 13.06
C THR A 31 6.84 -2.46 12.73
N GLU A 32 7.95 -2.97 13.27
CA GLU A 32 9.29 -2.45 12.98
C GLU A 32 9.70 -2.68 11.50
N ASN A 33 9.37 -3.83 10.92
CA ASN A 33 9.63 -4.11 9.49
C ASN A 33 8.77 -3.23 8.56
N ILE A 34 7.52 -2.98 8.91
CA ILE A 34 6.64 -2.08 8.14
C ILE A 34 7.20 -0.64 8.18
N ASN A 35 7.60 -0.14 9.33
CA ASN A 35 8.15 1.21 9.48
C ASN A 35 9.47 1.41 8.72
N ALA A 36 10.35 0.41 8.68
CA ALA A 36 11.61 0.49 7.95
C ALA A 36 11.41 0.56 6.42
N ILE A 37 10.42 -0.17 5.90
CA ILE A 37 10.03 -0.11 4.49
C ILE A 37 9.40 1.26 4.18
N ASP A 38 8.54 1.76 5.04
CA ASP A 38 7.88 3.06 4.89
C ASP A 38 8.88 4.21 4.86
N ASP A 39 9.91 4.21 5.71
CA ASP A 39 10.94 5.25 5.75
C ASP A 39 11.82 5.27 4.50
N SER A 40 12.17 4.12 3.95
CA SER A 40 12.93 4.00 2.72
C SER A 40 12.13 4.49 1.51
N VAL A 41 10.89 4.06 1.39
CA VAL A 41 9.95 4.50 0.35
C VAL A 41 9.67 5.99 0.46
N LYS A 42 9.48 6.52 1.67
CA LYS A 42 9.26 7.94 1.93
C LYS A 42 10.45 8.80 1.49
N SER A 43 11.67 8.36 1.80
CA SER A 43 12.90 9.05 1.39
C SER A 43 13.04 9.11 -0.12
N GLU A 44 12.78 8.00 -0.82
CA GLU A 44 12.89 7.94 -2.28
C GLU A 44 11.80 8.77 -2.97
N ILE A 45 10.56 8.71 -2.50
CA ILE A 45 9.45 9.55 -2.99
C ILE A 45 9.76 11.04 -2.79
N SER A 46 10.34 11.43 -1.66
CA SER A 46 10.74 12.82 -1.41
C SER A 46 11.79 13.31 -2.41
N LYS A 47 12.72 12.45 -2.79
CA LYS A 47 13.71 12.76 -3.85
C LYS A 47 13.04 12.95 -5.20
N LEU A 48 12.09 12.08 -5.58
CA LEU A 48 11.37 12.17 -6.86
C LEU A 48 10.59 13.48 -7.00
N PHE A 49 10.04 14.01 -5.90
CA PHE A 49 9.41 15.33 -5.91
C PHE A 49 10.42 16.48 -5.90
N ALA A 50 11.60 16.29 -5.31
CA ALA A 50 12.65 17.30 -5.31
C ALA A 50 13.34 17.45 -6.68
N GLU A 51 13.37 16.39 -7.49
CA GLU A 51 13.92 16.41 -8.84
C GLU A 51 13.03 17.18 -9.83
N ASP A 52 11.72 17.22 -9.58
CA ASP A 52 10.77 17.87 -10.48
C ASP A 52 9.54 18.40 -9.70
N ASP A 53 9.53 19.70 -9.46
CA ASP A 53 8.46 20.39 -8.74
C ASP A 53 7.12 20.42 -9.51
N SER A 54 7.13 20.09 -10.79
CA SER A 54 5.89 20.01 -11.60
C SER A 54 5.11 18.72 -11.40
N LYS A 55 5.73 17.69 -10.84
CA LYS A 55 5.08 16.40 -10.58
C LYS A 55 3.97 16.55 -9.55
N ARG A 56 2.81 16.04 -9.89
CA ARG A 56 1.60 16.06 -9.05
C ARG A 56 1.41 14.77 -8.28
N VAL A 57 1.79 13.66 -8.94
CA VAL A 57 1.72 12.31 -8.38
C VAL A 57 3.01 11.60 -8.72
N VAL A 58 3.58 10.90 -7.76
CA VAL A 58 4.74 10.02 -7.99
C VAL A 58 4.43 8.63 -7.48
N ALA A 59 4.98 7.63 -8.15
CA ALA A 59 4.97 6.26 -7.69
C ALA A 59 6.39 5.78 -7.43
N PHE A 60 6.53 4.86 -6.50
CA PHE A 60 7.77 4.13 -6.25
C PHE A 60 7.52 2.64 -6.47
N PRO A 61 8.33 1.95 -7.26
CA PRO A 61 9.54 2.43 -7.94
C PRO A 61 9.24 3.43 -9.08
N ALA A 62 10.16 4.39 -9.25
CA ALA A 62 10.04 5.48 -10.24
C ALA A 62 9.99 4.99 -11.70
N SER A 63 10.45 3.75 -11.94
CA SER A 63 10.32 3.09 -13.25
C SER A 63 8.86 2.81 -13.63
N GLY A 64 7.92 2.85 -12.68
CA GLY A 64 6.55 2.40 -12.88
C GLY A 64 6.43 0.87 -13.05
N GLU A 65 7.46 0.12 -12.66
CA GLU A 65 7.54 -1.32 -12.89
C GLU A 65 7.87 -2.06 -11.59
N VAL A 66 7.00 -2.97 -11.20
CA VAL A 66 7.17 -3.85 -10.03
C VAL A 66 7.39 -5.28 -10.52
N VAL A 67 8.45 -5.90 -10.05
CA VAL A 67 8.74 -7.30 -10.31
C VAL A 67 8.40 -8.13 -9.09
N ILE A 68 7.49 -9.08 -9.23
CA ILE A 68 7.04 -9.96 -8.15
C ILE A 68 7.20 -11.43 -8.56
N ARG A 69 7.51 -12.29 -7.60
CA ARG A 69 7.54 -13.73 -7.80
C ARG A 69 6.22 -14.34 -7.36
N LYS A 70 5.83 -15.43 -8.00
CA LYS A 70 4.68 -16.24 -7.59
C LYS A 70 4.84 -16.72 -6.15
N GLY A 71 3.74 -16.85 -5.43
CA GLY A 71 3.75 -17.25 -4.01
C GLY A 71 4.30 -16.18 -3.05
N THR A 72 4.40 -14.91 -3.46
CA THR A 72 4.91 -13.82 -2.63
C THR A 72 3.79 -12.86 -2.22
N ASP A 73 3.71 -12.53 -0.92
CA ASP A 73 2.60 -11.73 -0.36
C ASP A 73 3.03 -10.35 0.14
N ASN A 74 4.26 -9.92 0.04
CA ASN A 74 4.73 -8.68 0.69
C ASN A 74 5.47 -7.74 -0.26
N THR A 75 5.10 -7.75 -1.53
CA THR A 75 5.64 -6.82 -2.52
C THR A 75 4.57 -5.82 -2.89
N GLY A 76 4.97 -4.63 -3.33
CA GLY A 76 4.01 -3.61 -3.70
C GLY A 76 4.68 -2.37 -4.23
N PHE A 77 3.92 -1.30 -4.31
CA PHE A 77 4.40 0.01 -4.75
C PHE A 77 3.86 1.12 -3.85
N GLY A 78 4.56 2.22 -3.83
CA GLY A 78 4.15 3.42 -3.08
C GLY A 78 3.59 4.48 -4.01
N ILE A 79 2.59 5.23 -3.54
CA ILE A 79 2.02 6.38 -4.25
C ILE A 79 2.09 7.57 -3.31
N SER A 80 2.49 8.72 -3.84
CA SER A 80 2.38 9.99 -3.12
C SER A 80 1.78 11.06 -4.02
N ILE A 81 1.01 11.95 -3.41
CA ILE A 81 0.23 12.99 -4.08
C ILE A 81 0.68 14.34 -3.52
N ARG A 82 0.95 15.30 -4.41
CA ARG A 82 1.21 16.70 -4.07
C ARG A 82 0.06 17.57 -4.55
N ASN A 83 -0.41 18.45 -3.69
CA ASN A 83 -1.37 19.46 -4.08
C ASN A 83 -0.62 20.70 -4.63
N ASN A 84 -0.54 20.82 -5.94
CA ASN A 84 0.03 22.00 -6.62
C ASN A 84 -1.03 23.04 -7.01
N ARG A 85 -2.20 23.01 -6.37
CA ARG A 85 -3.30 23.98 -6.56
C ARG A 85 -3.18 25.11 -5.55
N GLU A 86 -3.86 26.22 -5.82
CA GLU A 86 -3.85 27.41 -4.96
C GLU A 86 -4.56 27.21 -3.62
N GLU A 87 -5.49 26.25 -3.55
CA GLU A 87 -6.28 25.95 -2.35
C GLU A 87 -6.07 24.50 -1.88
N GLY A 88 -6.44 24.22 -0.63
CA GLY A 88 -6.49 22.88 -0.07
C GLY A 88 -7.66 22.08 -0.62
N TYR A 89 -7.43 20.84 -0.98
CA TYR A 89 -8.44 19.91 -1.50
C TYR A 89 -8.31 18.52 -0.87
N TYR A 90 -9.40 17.76 -0.96
CA TYR A 90 -9.40 16.35 -0.68
C TYR A 90 -8.99 15.58 -1.93
N PHE A 91 -8.04 14.67 -1.78
CA PHE A 91 -7.55 13.81 -2.85
C PHE A 91 -7.91 12.36 -2.56
N GLY A 92 -8.29 11.66 -3.59
CA GLY A 92 -8.50 10.22 -3.58
C GLY A 92 -7.99 9.61 -4.87
N TYR A 93 -7.75 8.31 -4.87
CA TYR A 93 -7.44 7.61 -6.10
C TYR A 93 -8.17 6.26 -6.16
N GLU A 94 -8.32 5.77 -7.36
CA GLU A 94 -8.78 4.44 -7.68
C GLU A 94 -7.80 3.78 -8.64
N THR A 95 -7.58 2.49 -8.46
CA THR A 95 -6.81 1.65 -9.37
C THR A 95 -7.75 0.81 -10.19
N ALA A 96 -7.47 0.69 -11.48
CA ALA A 96 -8.20 -0.16 -12.40
C ALA A 96 -7.21 -1.00 -13.21
N PHE A 97 -7.60 -2.22 -13.54
CA PHE A 97 -6.89 -3.04 -14.50
C PHE A 97 -7.03 -2.41 -15.90
N GLU A 98 -5.93 -2.28 -16.62
CA GLU A 98 -5.90 -1.68 -17.96
C GLU A 98 -5.64 -2.72 -19.05
N ASP A 99 -4.58 -3.52 -18.89
CA ASP A 99 -4.14 -4.46 -19.92
C ASP A 99 -3.26 -5.59 -19.34
N SER A 100 -3.16 -6.71 -20.07
CA SER A 100 -2.23 -7.80 -19.79
C SER A 100 -1.76 -8.50 -21.05
N ASN A 101 -0.62 -9.17 -20.95
CA ASN A 101 -0.14 -10.06 -22.01
C ASN A 101 -0.50 -11.54 -21.79
N CYS A 102 -1.43 -11.82 -20.88
CA CYS A 102 -1.92 -13.16 -20.56
C CYS A 102 -3.46 -13.18 -20.44
N ALA A 103 -4.02 -14.39 -20.46
CA ALA A 103 -5.47 -14.57 -20.32
C ALA A 103 -5.89 -14.52 -18.86
N VAL A 104 -5.99 -13.29 -18.32
CA VAL A 104 -6.45 -13.00 -16.94
C VAL A 104 -7.65 -12.09 -17.01
N THR A 105 -8.67 -12.36 -16.21
CA THR A 105 -9.83 -11.47 -16.12
C THR A 105 -9.49 -10.19 -15.35
N PRO A 106 -10.19 -9.07 -15.59
CA PRO A 106 -10.00 -7.86 -14.80
C PRO A 106 -10.23 -8.09 -13.28
N GLU A 107 -11.15 -8.98 -12.93
CA GLU A 107 -11.45 -9.34 -11.55
C GLU A 107 -10.27 -10.04 -10.89
N ASP A 108 -9.75 -11.12 -11.50
CA ASP A 108 -8.57 -11.83 -11.00
C ASP A 108 -7.33 -10.92 -10.89
N ALA A 109 -7.16 -9.98 -11.84
CA ALA A 109 -6.06 -9.03 -11.80
C ALA A 109 -6.20 -8.04 -10.64
N MET A 110 -7.42 -7.59 -10.33
CA MET A 110 -7.67 -6.67 -9.21
C MET A 110 -7.58 -7.37 -7.86
N ASP A 111 -7.89 -8.66 -7.77
CA ASP A 111 -7.79 -9.47 -6.57
C ASP A 111 -6.34 -9.67 -6.09
N LEU A 112 -5.34 -9.40 -6.94
CA LEU A 112 -3.94 -9.35 -6.52
C LEU A 112 -3.61 -8.18 -5.60
N MET A 113 -4.48 -7.17 -5.51
CA MET A 113 -4.28 -6.01 -4.64
C MET A 113 -4.95 -6.22 -3.28
N ASP A 114 -4.20 -6.71 -2.31
CA ASP A 114 -4.69 -6.95 -0.96
C ASP A 114 -5.08 -5.67 -0.22
N ILE A 115 -4.27 -4.61 -0.38
CA ILE A 115 -4.44 -3.33 0.33
C ILE A 115 -4.06 -2.18 -0.60
N GLY A 116 -4.80 -1.07 -0.47
CA GLY A 116 -4.43 0.19 -1.11
C GLY A 116 -4.85 0.32 -2.57
N SER A 117 -5.77 -0.49 -3.07
CA SER A 117 -6.34 -0.34 -4.42
C SER A 117 -7.11 0.98 -4.60
N THR A 118 -7.60 1.56 -3.51
CA THR A 118 -8.34 2.82 -3.49
C THR A 118 -7.98 3.65 -2.27
N LEU A 119 -8.08 4.97 -2.38
CA LEU A 119 -8.03 5.92 -1.28
C LEU A 119 -9.21 6.86 -1.40
N SER A 120 -10.02 6.97 -0.34
CA SER A 120 -11.08 7.97 -0.23
C SER A 120 -10.58 9.19 0.54
N GLY A 121 -10.59 10.35 -0.08
CA GLY A 121 -10.45 11.67 0.50
C GLY A 121 -9.38 11.91 1.58
N ARG A 122 -8.16 12.24 1.19
CA ARG A 122 -7.15 12.86 2.08
C ARG A 122 -7.04 14.33 1.80
N TYR A 123 -7.20 15.16 2.83
CA TYR A 123 -7.00 16.60 2.73
C TYR A 123 -5.51 16.92 2.64
N ILE A 124 -5.15 17.73 1.64
CA ILE A 124 -3.77 18.21 1.43
C ILE A 124 -3.86 19.72 1.20
N ASN A 125 -3.13 20.49 2.01
CA ASN A 125 -3.06 21.94 1.84
C ASN A 125 -2.38 22.33 0.53
N SER A 126 -2.56 23.56 0.10
CA SER A 126 -1.88 24.12 -1.06
C SER A 126 -0.36 24.01 -0.93
N GLY A 127 0.31 23.49 -1.95
CA GLY A 127 1.76 23.31 -2.00
C GLY A 127 2.30 22.13 -1.20
N GLU A 128 1.49 21.46 -0.40
CA GLU A 128 1.90 20.32 0.42
C GLU A 128 1.76 18.98 -0.32
N MET A 129 2.40 17.96 0.22
CA MET A 129 2.23 16.57 -0.20
C MET A 129 1.59 15.77 0.93
N ILE A 130 1.07 14.59 0.59
CA ILE A 130 0.54 13.66 1.58
C ILE A 130 1.64 13.29 2.60
N ASP A 131 1.31 13.33 3.89
CA ASP A 131 2.28 13.14 4.99
C ASP A 131 3.00 11.79 4.94
N SER A 132 2.30 10.76 4.49
CA SER A 132 2.86 9.41 4.36
C SER A 132 2.47 8.84 3.00
N PRO A 133 3.43 8.25 2.26
CA PRO A 133 3.13 7.54 1.03
C PRO A 133 2.09 6.45 1.27
N ILE A 134 1.22 6.26 0.30
CA ILE A 134 0.24 5.19 0.34
C ILE A 134 0.89 3.95 -0.24
N VAL A 135 0.93 2.88 0.53
CA VAL A 135 1.49 1.60 0.08
C VAL A 135 0.37 0.74 -0.48
N VAL A 136 0.50 0.37 -1.75
CA VAL A 136 -0.33 -0.66 -2.39
C VAL A 136 0.38 -1.99 -2.26
N ARG A 137 -0.24 -2.95 -1.58
CA ARG A 137 0.32 -4.28 -1.36
C ARG A 137 -0.29 -5.27 -2.33
N LEU A 138 0.56 -6.14 -2.86
CA LEU A 138 0.24 -7.15 -3.84
C LEU A 138 0.54 -8.54 -3.28
N GLY A 139 -0.39 -9.47 -3.46
CA GLY A 139 -0.23 -10.90 -3.23
C GLY A 139 -0.42 -11.67 -4.53
N VAL A 140 0.54 -12.48 -4.93
CA VAL A 140 0.44 -13.28 -6.15
C VAL A 140 0.40 -14.76 -5.79
N PRO A 141 -0.72 -15.46 -6.04
CA PRO A 141 -0.84 -16.89 -5.79
C PRO A 141 0.19 -17.71 -6.59
N GLU A 142 0.54 -18.90 -6.10
CA GLU A 142 1.50 -19.80 -6.78
C GLU A 142 1.01 -20.28 -8.15
N ASP A 143 -0.29 -20.43 -8.33
CA ASP A 143 -0.93 -20.89 -9.57
C ASP A 143 -1.20 -19.78 -10.56
N PHE A 144 -0.95 -18.51 -10.21
CA PHE A 144 -1.15 -17.37 -11.11
C PHE A 144 -0.21 -17.46 -12.33
N PRO A 145 -0.65 -17.06 -13.55
CA PRO A 145 0.18 -17.12 -14.74
C PRO A 145 1.37 -16.14 -14.70
N ILE A 146 2.49 -16.53 -15.30
CA ILE A 146 3.64 -15.65 -15.52
C ILE A 146 3.31 -14.67 -16.62
N CYS A 147 3.15 -13.40 -16.26
CA CYS A 147 2.77 -12.37 -17.22
C CYS A 147 3.04 -10.95 -16.71
N ARG A 148 2.78 -9.96 -17.57
CA ARG A 148 2.75 -8.56 -17.22
C ARG A 148 1.30 -8.08 -17.16
N LEU A 149 0.95 -7.41 -16.07
CA LEU A 149 -0.31 -6.72 -15.87
C LEU A 149 -0.04 -5.22 -15.82
N ARG A 150 -0.89 -4.44 -16.46
CA ARG A 150 -0.85 -2.97 -16.38
C ARG A 150 -2.04 -2.47 -15.61
N TYR A 151 -1.77 -1.65 -14.61
CA TYR A 151 -2.77 -0.96 -13.81
C TYR A 151 -2.74 0.53 -14.09
N LYS A 152 -3.92 1.12 -14.17
CA LYS A 152 -4.14 2.55 -14.28
C LYS A 152 -4.58 3.10 -12.93
N ILE A 153 -3.86 4.08 -12.43
CA ILE A 153 -4.17 4.74 -11.18
C ILE A 153 -4.63 6.15 -11.50
N THR A 154 -5.89 6.46 -11.19
CA THR A 154 -6.50 7.76 -11.45
C THR A 154 -6.67 8.51 -10.13
N VAL A 155 -5.94 9.60 -9.98
CA VAL A 155 -6.03 10.49 -8.82
C VAL A 155 -7.06 11.57 -9.10
N LYS A 156 -8.03 11.71 -8.20
CA LYS A 156 -9.12 12.68 -8.27
C LYS A 156 -9.02 13.66 -7.11
N TYR A 157 -9.61 14.84 -7.26
CA TYR A 157 -9.68 15.84 -6.19
C TYR A 157 -11.09 16.39 -6.04
N SER A 158 -11.43 16.85 -4.84
CA SER A 158 -12.73 17.41 -4.49
C SER A 158 -12.61 18.44 -3.37
N SER A 159 -13.60 19.31 -3.26
CA SER A 159 -13.81 20.16 -2.08
C SER A 159 -14.45 19.40 -0.90
N GLN A 160 -14.94 18.17 -1.14
CA GLN A 160 -15.58 17.31 -0.15
C GLN A 160 -14.66 16.14 0.23
N GLU A 161 -14.81 15.62 1.45
CA GLU A 161 -13.98 14.55 1.99
C GLU A 161 -13.95 13.30 1.10
N ASN A 162 -15.06 12.94 0.46
CA ASN A 162 -15.06 11.80 -0.47
C ASN A 162 -14.79 12.25 -1.91
N ALA A 163 -13.49 12.36 -2.24
CA ALA A 163 -13.04 12.79 -3.56
C ALA A 163 -13.38 11.82 -4.70
N LEU A 164 -13.71 10.56 -4.41
CA LEU A 164 -14.04 9.56 -5.43
C LEU A 164 -15.51 9.63 -5.85
N SER A 165 -16.44 9.87 -4.92
CA SER A 165 -17.87 9.91 -5.22
C SER A 165 -18.34 11.24 -5.82
N SER A 166 -17.63 12.35 -5.52
CA SER A 166 -17.99 13.69 -5.98
C SER A 166 -16.75 14.47 -6.42
N PRO A 167 -16.00 13.99 -7.42
CA PRO A 167 -14.78 14.67 -7.87
C PRO A 167 -15.11 15.97 -8.62
N ILE A 168 -14.31 17.01 -8.38
CA ILE A 168 -14.29 18.21 -9.22
C ILE A 168 -13.57 17.91 -10.54
N GLY A 169 -12.55 17.04 -10.49
CA GLY A 169 -11.82 16.61 -11.67
C GLY A 169 -10.73 15.61 -11.37
N ILE A 170 -10.05 15.20 -12.44
CA ILE A 170 -8.87 14.36 -12.36
C ILE A 170 -7.67 15.25 -12.03
N HIS A 171 -6.88 14.85 -11.05
CA HIS A 171 -5.64 15.53 -10.68
C HIS A 171 -4.48 15.05 -11.54
N ASP A 172 -4.34 13.72 -11.64
CA ASP A 172 -3.32 13.07 -12.47
C ASP A 172 -3.69 11.60 -12.74
N THR A 173 -2.98 11.00 -13.69
CA THR A 173 -3.11 9.57 -14.00
C THR A 173 -1.74 8.98 -14.20
N LEU A 174 -1.47 7.85 -13.55
CA LEU A 174 -0.22 7.11 -13.71
C LEU A 174 -0.49 5.63 -14.00
N TYR A 175 0.51 4.96 -14.55
CA TYR A 175 0.45 3.53 -14.87
C TYR A 175 1.53 2.78 -14.11
N MET A 176 1.17 1.58 -13.62
CA MET A 176 2.08 0.66 -12.96
C MET A 176 2.04 -0.68 -13.68
N ASP A 177 3.20 -1.15 -14.09
CA ASP A 177 3.38 -2.47 -14.69
C ASP A 177 3.83 -3.47 -13.64
N LEU A 178 3.05 -4.53 -13.45
CA LEU A 178 3.39 -5.64 -12.58
C LEU A 178 3.93 -6.79 -13.43
N ASN A 179 5.19 -7.14 -13.26
CA ASN A 179 5.84 -8.26 -13.93
C ASN A 179 5.92 -9.47 -13.00
N ILE A 180 5.09 -10.46 -13.27
CA ILE A 180 5.05 -11.71 -12.51
C ILE A 180 6.07 -12.69 -13.12
N LYS A 181 6.98 -13.20 -12.27
CA LYS A 181 8.02 -14.16 -12.66
C LYS A 181 7.84 -15.48 -11.92
N SER A 182 8.41 -16.55 -12.50
CA SER A 182 8.65 -17.80 -11.77
C SER A 182 9.61 -17.54 -10.60
N GLU A 183 9.69 -18.48 -9.67
CA GLU A 183 10.72 -18.53 -8.63
C GLU A 183 12.14 -18.35 -9.19
#